data_3834976dd8f97fda847a95673b69d5e1
#
_entry.id   3834976dd8f97fda847a95673b69d5e1
#
_cell.length_a   1.000
_cell.length_b   1.000
_cell.length_c   1.000
_cell.angle_alpha   90.00
_cell.angle_beta   90.00
_cell.angle_gamma   90.00
#
_symmetry.space_group_name_H-M   'P 1'
#
loop_
_entity.id
_entity.type
_entity.pdbx_description
1 polymer ?
#
loop_
_entity_poly.entity_id
_entity_poly.type
_entity_poly.pdbx_seq_one_letter_code
_entity_poly.pdbx_strand_id
1 'polypeptide(L)'
;IIDPTDFRIVLISTFTLRGITARMNLEGLTIYNSGQGLVFIYGDRGSDSRNSTLFVSFFDYNKKRFFQINTFKYDLPIPNNNKRNIADLFLKDDGTLWTAATSDPGNNGPFSSAIYELGEINHSGKFEPTHPELLKPIIVYDNQKVEALMFYEDNLVMMTDNENLGATFKMSK
;
A
#
# COMPACT_ATOMS: atom_id res chain seq x y z
N ILE A 1 -11.34 -17.84 2.57
CA ILE A 1 -10.57 -19.09 2.35
C ILE A 1 -10.68 -19.43 0.88
N ILE A 2 -9.57 -19.78 0.27
CA ILE A 2 -9.53 -20.34 -1.08
C ILE A 2 -9.42 -21.85 -0.93
N ASP A 3 -10.31 -22.59 -1.59
CA ASP A 3 -10.20 -24.04 -1.69
C ASP A 3 -9.03 -24.36 -2.66
N PRO A 4 -7.99 -25.07 -2.23
CA PRO A 4 -6.83 -25.34 -3.08
C PRO A 4 -7.11 -26.34 -4.21
N THR A 5 -8.24 -27.04 -4.18
CA THR A 5 -8.57 -28.08 -5.18
C THR A 5 -9.28 -27.50 -6.40
N ASP A 6 -10.13 -26.48 -6.21
CA ASP A 6 -10.90 -25.85 -7.28
C ASP A 6 -10.76 -24.33 -7.32
N PHE A 7 -9.88 -23.78 -6.47
CA PHE A 7 -9.63 -22.33 -6.30
C PHE A 7 -10.90 -21.52 -5.95
N ARG A 8 -11.93 -22.16 -5.48
CA ARG A 8 -13.17 -21.49 -5.10
C ARG A 8 -12.97 -20.62 -3.86
N ILE A 9 -13.43 -19.38 -3.96
CA ILE A 9 -13.44 -18.46 -2.83
C ILE A 9 -14.68 -18.74 -1.98
N VAL A 10 -14.47 -19.08 -0.72
CA VAL A 10 -15.53 -19.22 0.28
C VAL A 10 -15.54 -17.98 1.15
N LEU A 11 -16.59 -17.17 1.06
CA LEU A 11 -16.77 -16.03 1.96
C LEU A 11 -17.15 -16.52 3.35
N ILE A 12 -16.27 -16.29 4.32
CA ILE A 12 -16.48 -16.72 5.70
C ILE A 12 -17.08 -15.60 6.55
N SER A 13 -16.63 -14.37 6.33
CA SER A 13 -17.03 -13.22 7.15
C SER A 13 -16.77 -11.91 6.43
N THR A 14 -17.55 -10.90 6.77
CA THR A 14 -17.30 -9.51 6.39
C THR A 14 -17.08 -8.67 7.63
N PHE A 15 -16.25 -7.64 7.52
CA PHE A 15 -16.02 -6.66 8.58
C PHE A 15 -15.66 -5.31 7.95
N THR A 16 -15.90 -4.23 8.69
CA THR A 16 -15.65 -2.88 8.23
C THR A 16 -14.30 -2.40 8.76
N LEU A 17 -13.44 -1.92 7.88
CA LEU A 17 -12.22 -1.21 8.25
C LEU A 17 -12.57 0.07 9.01
N ARG A 18 -11.82 0.36 10.07
CA ARG A 18 -12.07 1.53 10.92
C ARG A 18 -11.19 2.73 10.51
N GLY A 19 -11.64 3.91 10.92
CA GLY A 19 -10.91 5.16 10.68
C GLY A 19 -11.14 5.77 9.29
N ILE A 20 -11.87 5.08 8.42
CA ILE A 20 -12.17 5.51 7.05
C ILE A 20 -13.26 6.57 7.05
N THR A 21 -13.05 7.63 6.27
CA THR A 21 -14.03 8.69 6.04
C THR A 21 -14.47 8.71 4.57
N ALA A 22 -15.61 9.35 4.27
CA ALA A 22 -16.13 9.46 2.90
C ALA A 22 -15.20 10.22 1.92
N ARG A 23 -14.18 10.92 2.43
CA ARG A 23 -13.19 11.63 1.59
C ARG A 23 -11.96 10.80 1.26
N MET A 24 -11.84 9.61 1.85
CA MET A 24 -10.70 8.71 1.65
C MET A 24 -10.99 7.75 0.51
N ASN A 25 -9.94 7.41 -0.21
CA ASN A 25 -9.94 6.36 -1.22
C ASN A 25 -8.82 5.37 -0.87
N LEU A 26 -9.22 4.17 -0.45
CA LEU A 26 -8.28 3.11 -0.10
C LEU A 26 -7.78 2.44 -1.36
N GLU A 27 -6.47 2.38 -1.52
CA GLU A 27 -5.82 1.72 -2.68
C GLU A 27 -4.81 0.66 -2.25
N GLY A 28 -4.26 0.74 -1.04
CA GLY A 28 -3.33 -0.28 -0.53
C GLY A 28 -3.88 -1.06 0.65
N LEU A 29 -3.68 -2.38 0.66
CA LEU A 29 -3.99 -3.25 1.79
C LEU A 29 -2.98 -4.40 1.85
N THR A 30 -2.36 -4.58 3.01
CA THR A 30 -1.57 -5.77 3.32
C THR A 30 -1.87 -6.26 4.73
N ILE A 31 -1.53 -7.53 5.02
CA ILE A 31 -1.81 -8.15 6.32
C ILE A 31 -0.53 -8.79 6.84
N TYR A 32 -0.21 -8.51 8.09
CA TYR A 32 0.90 -9.12 8.82
C TYR A 32 0.37 -10.07 9.91
N ASN A 33 0.92 -11.26 9.96
CA ASN A 33 0.63 -12.20 11.05
C ASN A 33 1.70 -12.03 12.14
N SER A 34 1.40 -11.21 13.13
CA SER A 34 2.28 -11.02 14.28
C SER A 34 2.12 -12.15 15.30
N GLY A 35 3.06 -12.29 16.24
CA GLY A 35 2.91 -13.21 17.36
C GLY A 35 1.71 -12.93 18.28
N GLN A 36 1.05 -11.77 18.11
CA GLN A 36 -0.11 -11.34 18.91
C GLN A 36 -1.43 -11.34 18.13
N GLY A 37 -1.41 -11.67 16.83
CA GLY A 37 -2.58 -11.72 15.96
C GLY A 37 -2.38 -11.01 14.63
N LEU A 38 -3.46 -10.88 13.87
CA LEU A 38 -3.43 -10.25 12.56
C LEU A 38 -3.36 -8.73 12.68
N VAL A 39 -2.43 -8.14 11.95
CA VAL A 39 -2.31 -6.70 11.78
C VAL A 39 -2.68 -6.35 10.35
N PHE A 40 -3.69 -5.52 10.20
CA PHE A 40 -4.12 -4.98 8.91
C PHE A 40 -3.44 -3.63 8.71
N ILE A 41 -2.79 -3.46 7.59
CA ILE A 41 -2.14 -2.23 7.16
C ILE A 41 -2.83 -1.79 5.89
N TYR A 42 -3.48 -0.62 5.91
CA TYR A 42 -4.24 -0.12 4.78
C TYR A 42 -4.04 1.38 4.60
N GLY A 43 -4.07 1.82 3.36
CA GLY A 43 -3.70 3.17 2.97
C GLY A 43 -4.78 3.91 2.21
N ASP A 44 -5.02 5.16 2.61
CA ASP A 44 -5.72 6.14 1.79
C ASP A 44 -4.71 6.83 0.88
N ARG A 45 -5.01 6.89 -0.41
CA ARG A 45 -4.09 7.41 -1.43
C ARG A 45 -3.67 8.88 -1.26
N GLY A 46 -4.46 9.68 -0.55
CA GLY A 46 -4.23 11.12 -0.48
C GLY A 46 -4.59 11.87 -1.78
N SER A 47 -4.07 13.08 -1.91
CA SER A 47 -4.17 13.94 -3.10
C SER A 47 -3.20 15.11 -2.97
N ASP A 48 -3.07 15.97 -3.99
CA ASP A 48 -2.27 17.20 -3.93
C ASP A 48 -2.62 18.13 -2.75
N SER A 49 -3.87 18.12 -2.33
CA SER A 49 -4.36 18.96 -1.24
C SER A 49 -4.52 18.25 0.09
N ARG A 50 -4.20 16.96 0.16
CA ARG A 50 -4.45 16.14 1.35
C ARG A 50 -3.44 15.00 1.47
N ASN A 51 -2.70 14.98 2.58
CA ASN A 51 -1.79 13.88 2.90
C ASN A 51 -2.52 12.55 2.88
N SER A 52 -1.84 11.50 2.45
CA SER A 52 -2.31 10.13 2.63
C SER A 52 -2.31 9.73 4.10
N THR A 53 -3.10 8.73 4.42
CA THR A 53 -3.17 8.17 5.76
C THR A 53 -2.95 6.67 5.69
N LEU A 54 -1.91 6.22 6.36
CA LEU A 54 -1.67 4.80 6.63
C LEU A 54 -2.31 4.45 7.95
N PHE A 55 -3.08 3.36 7.96
CA PHE A 55 -3.69 2.78 9.15
C PHE A 55 -3.01 1.45 9.46
N VAL A 56 -2.65 1.26 10.72
CA VAL A 56 -2.13 0.00 11.25
C VAL A 56 -3.03 -0.44 12.38
N SER A 57 -3.75 -1.53 12.20
CA SER A 57 -4.80 -1.95 13.12
C SER A 57 -4.74 -3.44 13.42
N PHE A 58 -4.77 -3.79 14.69
CA PHE A 58 -4.91 -5.18 15.11
C PHE A 58 -6.34 -5.67 14.92
N PHE A 59 -6.47 -6.91 14.48
CA PHE A 59 -7.74 -7.59 14.29
C PHE A 59 -7.88 -8.78 15.25
N ASP A 60 -8.91 -8.71 16.11
CA ASP A 60 -9.30 -9.82 16.96
C ASP A 60 -10.23 -10.74 16.17
N TYR A 61 -9.69 -11.87 15.74
CA TYR A 61 -10.44 -12.84 14.93
C TYR A 61 -11.66 -13.43 15.66
N ASN A 62 -11.54 -13.66 16.97
CA ASN A 62 -12.62 -14.24 17.76
C ASN A 62 -13.79 -13.28 17.94
N LYS A 63 -13.49 -12.01 18.14
CA LYS A 63 -14.51 -10.95 18.29
C LYS A 63 -14.87 -10.29 16.95
N LYS A 64 -14.21 -10.68 15.86
CA LYS A 64 -14.39 -10.13 14.49
C LYS A 64 -14.37 -8.59 14.47
N ARG A 65 -13.42 -7.99 15.19
CA ARG A 65 -13.32 -6.54 15.31
C ARG A 65 -11.89 -6.05 15.32
N PHE A 66 -11.70 -4.85 14.78
CA PHE A 66 -10.46 -4.11 14.92
C PHE A 66 -10.33 -3.47 16.30
N PHE A 67 -9.12 -3.46 16.83
CA PHE A 67 -8.74 -2.74 18.04
C PHE A 67 -7.36 -2.12 17.83
N GLN A 68 -7.00 -1.12 18.65
CA GLN A 68 -5.70 -0.44 18.59
C GLN A 68 -5.35 0.03 17.17
N ILE A 69 -5.98 1.12 16.73
CA ILE A 69 -5.73 1.71 15.42
C ILE A 69 -4.69 2.83 15.59
N ASN A 70 -3.55 2.67 14.94
CA ASN A 70 -2.55 3.72 14.79
C ASN A 70 -2.66 4.33 13.38
N THR A 71 -2.38 5.63 13.27
CA THR A 71 -2.45 6.33 11.99
C THR A 71 -1.19 7.14 11.75
N PHE A 72 -0.68 7.10 10.53
CA PHE A 72 0.49 7.83 10.09
C PHE A 72 0.14 8.64 8.85
N LYS A 73 0.68 9.87 8.75
CA LYS A 73 0.43 10.76 7.62
C LYS A 73 1.67 10.81 6.74
N TYR A 74 1.44 10.73 5.42
CA TYR A 74 2.49 10.81 4.43
C TYR A 74 2.17 11.87 3.38
N ASP A 75 3.18 12.69 3.07
CA ASP A 75 3.27 13.55 1.91
C ASP A 75 4.61 13.26 1.24
N LEU A 76 4.58 12.33 0.29
CA LEU A 76 5.80 11.84 -0.36
C LEU A 76 6.32 12.89 -1.35
N PRO A 77 7.66 13.12 -1.44
CA PRO A 77 8.20 14.20 -2.24
C PRO A 77 8.00 14.05 -3.76
N ILE A 78 7.92 12.82 -4.27
CA ILE A 78 7.72 12.50 -5.69
C ILE A 78 6.59 11.48 -5.82
N PRO A 79 5.67 11.64 -6.80
CA PRO A 79 5.55 12.76 -7.75
C PRO A 79 5.10 14.07 -7.11
N ASN A 80 5.32 15.19 -7.81
CA ASN A 80 5.02 16.52 -7.27
C ASN A 80 3.59 17.00 -7.55
N ASN A 81 2.93 16.42 -8.54
CA ASN A 81 1.60 16.85 -9.00
C ASN A 81 0.69 15.64 -9.20
N ASN A 82 -0.63 15.86 -9.11
CA ASN A 82 -1.66 14.84 -9.27
C ASN A 82 -1.40 13.62 -8.37
N LYS A 83 -0.98 13.89 -7.15
CA LYS A 83 -0.45 12.91 -6.21
C LYS A 83 -1.47 11.87 -5.77
N ARG A 84 -1.04 10.63 -5.80
CA ARG A 84 -1.55 9.51 -5.03
C ARG A 84 -0.37 8.94 -4.25
N ASN A 85 -0.22 9.31 -2.97
CA ASN A 85 0.96 8.93 -2.19
C ASN A 85 1.00 7.43 -1.83
N ILE A 86 -0.15 6.78 -1.80
CA ILE A 86 -0.27 5.34 -1.56
C ILE A 86 -1.19 4.79 -2.65
N ALA A 87 -0.63 4.29 -3.75
CA ALA A 87 -1.37 3.60 -4.81
C ALA A 87 -1.41 2.08 -4.55
N ASP A 88 -0.41 1.54 -3.86
CA ASP A 88 -0.38 0.16 -3.39
C ASP A 88 0.48 0.03 -2.14
N LEU A 89 0.33 -1.08 -1.41
CA LEU A 89 1.12 -1.43 -0.23
C LEU A 89 1.59 -2.87 -0.32
N PHE A 90 2.89 -3.06 -0.16
CA PHE A 90 3.50 -4.38 -0.05
C PHE A 90 4.35 -4.48 1.22
N LEU A 91 4.15 -5.54 1.97
CA LEU A 91 4.96 -5.85 3.15
C LEU A 91 5.89 -7.02 2.80
N LYS A 92 7.20 -6.78 2.89
CA LYS A 92 8.21 -7.83 2.74
C LYS A 92 8.26 -8.75 3.96
N ASP A 93 8.83 -9.92 3.78
CA ASP A 93 9.00 -10.91 4.86
C ASP A 93 9.90 -10.41 6.00
N ASP A 94 10.81 -9.48 5.71
CA ASP A 94 11.67 -8.83 6.70
C ASP A 94 10.95 -7.77 7.54
N GLY A 95 9.68 -7.47 7.23
CA GLY A 95 8.87 -6.49 7.94
C GLY A 95 8.89 -5.09 7.31
N THR A 96 9.65 -4.84 6.25
CA THR A 96 9.65 -3.54 5.59
C THR A 96 8.39 -3.32 4.77
N LEU A 97 7.75 -2.15 4.96
CA LEU A 97 6.54 -1.74 4.25
C LEU A 97 6.89 -0.82 3.08
N TRP A 98 6.51 -1.24 1.90
CA TRP A 98 6.75 -0.53 0.65
C TRP A 98 5.45 0.04 0.08
N THR A 99 5.58 1.14 -0.68
CA THR A 99 4.48 1.74 -1.43
C THR A 99 4.92 2.24 -2.79
N ALA A 100 3.97 2.30 -3.72
CA ALA A 100 4.06 3.11 -4.91
C ALA A 100 3.34 4.44 -4.67
N ALA A 101 4.02 5.55 -4.97
CA ALA A 101 3.39 6.85 -5.11
C ALA A 101 3.28 7.19 -6.59
N THR A 102 2.12 7.67 -7.02
CA THR A 102 1.81 7.80 -8.45
C THR A 102 1.23 9.18 -8.75
N SER A 103 1.62 9.76 -9.88
CA SER A 103 0.95 10.90 -10.50
C SER A 103 -0.13 10.42 -11.45
N ASP A 104 -1.35 10.87 -11.23
CA ASP A 104 -2.49 10.52 -12.07
C ASP A 104 -3.23 11.77 -12.56
N PRO A 105 -2.81 12.35 -13.68
CA PRO A 105 -3.45 13.52 -14.27
C PRO A 105 -4.71 13.18 -15.10
N GLY A 106 -5.13 11.93 -15.11
CA GLY A 106 -6.24 11.41 -15.94
C GLY A 106 -5.76 10.52 -17.07
N ASN A 107 -6.66 10.16 -17.98
CA ASN A 107 -6.55 9.01 -18.89
C ASN A 107 -5.39 9.03 -19.90
N ASN A 108 -4.72 10.15 -20.12
CA ASN A 108 -3.69 10.27 -21.16
C ASN A 108 -2.30 10.63 -20.60
N GLY A 109 -2.14 10.71 -19.29
CA GLY A 109 -0.87 11.11 -18.66
C GLY A 109 -0.48 12.58 -18.89
N PRO A 110 0.79 12.94 -18.72
CA PRO A 110 1.92 12.07 -18.43
C PRO A 110 1.86 11.49 -17.00
N PHE A 111 2.14 10.21 -16.89
CA PHE A 111 2.24 9.51 -15.61
C PHE A 111 3.66 9.55 -15.07
N SER A 112 3.80 9.40 -13.77
CA SER A 112 5.07 9.11 -13.12
C SER A 112 4.82 8.37 -11.82
N SER A 113 5.76 7.56 -11.40
CA SER A 113 5.67 6.87 -10.11
C SER A 113 7.01 6.85 -9.40
N ALA A 114 6.95 6.74 -8.08
CA ALA A 114 8.13 6.58 -7.25
C ALA A 114 7.85 5.51 -6.18
N ILE A 115 8.83 4.68 -5.91
CA ILE A 115 8.75 3.60 -4.93
C ILE A 115 9.45 4.03 -3.65
N TYR A 116 8.79 3.80 -2.52
CA TYR A 116 9.27 4.19 -1.20
C TYR A 116 9.16 3.04 -0.20
N GLU A 117 10.06 3.08 0.77
CA GLU A 117 9.95 2.34 2.01
C GLU A 117 9.34 3.27 3.07
N LEU A 118 8.16 2.92 3.58
CA LEU A 118 7.41 3.73 4.52
C LEU A 118 7.79 3.50 5.98
N GLY A 119 8.43 2.38 6.28
CA GLY A 119 8.81 1.96 7.62
C GLY A 119 8.83 0.46 7.80
N GLU A 120 8.92 0.00 9.02
CA GLU A 120 9.03 -1.41 9.36
C GLU A 120 7.97 -1.82 10.39
N ILE A 121 7.48 -3.06 10.28
CA ILE A 121 6.65 -3.70 11.29
C ILE A 121 7.46 -4.77 12.00
N ASN A 122 7.52 -4.71 13.31
CA ASN A 122 8.24 -5.69 14.10
C ASN A 122 7.37 -6.92 14.45
N HIS A 123 7.98 -7.95 15.03
CA HIS A 123 7.29 -9.20 15.39
C HIS A 123 6.11 -9.03 16.35
N SER A 124 6.05 -7.96 17.11
CA SER A 124 4.90 -7.65 17.97
C SER A 124 3.75 -6.96 17.22
N GLY A 125 3.93 -6.66 15.92
CA GLY A 125 2.95 -5.94 15.10
C GLY A 125 2.99 -4.42 15.27
N LYS A 126 4.01 -3.87 15.97
CA LYS A 126 4.21 -2.43 16.06
C LYS A 126 4.88 -1.92 14.80
N PHE A 127 4.26 -0.93 14.18
CA PHE A 127 4.83 -0.23 13.02
C PHE A 127 5.68 0.95 13.48
N GLU A 128 6.88 1.07 12.93
CA GLU A 128 7.82 2.17 13.11
C GLU A 128 8.01 2.88 11.77
N PRO A 129 7.46 4.10 11.60
CA PRO A 129 7.54 4.81 10.34
C PRO A 129 8.95 5.31 10.06
N THR A 130 9.35 5.29 8.81
CA THR A 130 10.54 6.02 8.35
C THR A 130 10.36 7.51 8.64
N HIS A 131 11.39 8.14 9.20
CA HIS A 131 11.34 9.57 9.53
C HIS A 131 11.10 10.39 8.24
N PRO A 132 10.21 11.40 8.24
CA PRO A 132 9.85 12.16 7.04
C PRO A 132 11.04 12.72 6.25
N GLU A 133 12.10 13.16 6.93
CA GLU A 133 13.33 13.68 6.30
C GLU A 133 14.15 12.60 5.58
N LEU A 134 13.92 11.33 5.87
CA LEU A 134 14.59 10.19 5.25
C LEU A 134 13.76 9.57 4.12
N LEU A 135 12.50 9.99 3.95
CA LEU A 135 11.63 9.51 2.89
C LEU A 135 12.13 10.02 1.54
N LYS A 136 12.93 9.18 0.89
CA LYS A 136 13.43 9.40 -0.47
C LYS A 136 12.95 8.30 -1.38
N PRO A 137 12.64 8.59 -2.65
CA PRO A 137 12.31 7.54 -3.59
C PRO A 137 13.52 6.62 -3.79
N ILE A 138 13.27 5.32 -3.73
CA ILE A 138 14.27 4.28 -4.03
C ILE A 138 14.41 4.16 -5.54
N ILE A 139 13.26 4.22 -6.25
CA ILE A 139 13.20 4.16 -7.71
C ILE A 139 12.17 5.19 -8.18
N VAL A 140 12.45 5.84 -9.30
CA VAL A 140 11.50 6.72 -9.99
C VAL A 140 11.27 6.21 -11.40
N TYR A 141 10.02 6.19 -11.82
CA TYR A 141 9.60 5.78 -13.15
C TYR A 141 8.87 6.90 -13.87
N ASP A 142 9.41 7.32 -15.00
CA ASP A 142 8.73 8.24 -15.91
C ASP A 142 7.76 7.50 -16.83
N ASN A 143 6.63 8.14 -17.13
CA ASN A 143 5.58 7.62 -18.01
C ASN A 143 4.98 6.27 -17.57
N GLN A 144 4.99 6.01 -16.27
CA GLN A 144 4.43 4.80 -15.70
C GLN A 144 3.52 5.15 -14.50
N LYS A 145 2.31 4.62 -14.50
CA LYS A 145 1.37 4.65 -13.38
C LYS A 145 1.41 3.29 -12.69
N VAL A 146 2.25 3.16 -11.68
CA VAL A 146 2.38 1.91 -10.91
C VAL A 146 1.17 1.76 -9.98
N GLU A 147 0.42 0.69 -10.16
CA GLU A 147 -0.80 0.37 -9.41
C GLU A 147 -0.68 -0.91 -8.56
N ALA A 148 0.38 -1.69 -8.78
CA ALA A 148 0.70 -2.85 -7.96
C ALA A 148 2.20 -3.05 -7.85
N LEU A 149 2.67 -3.47 -6.68
CA LEU A 149 4.06 -3.83 -6.43
C LEU A 149 4.16 -5.07 -5.54
N MET A 150 5.18 -5.85 -5.76
CA MET A 150 5.55 -7.00 -4.92
C MET A 150 7.04 -7.31 -5.06
N PHE A 151 7.54 -8.17 -4.19
CA PHE A 151 8.86 -8.78 -4.37
C PHE A 151 8.72 -10.26 -4.71
N TYR A 152 9.50 -10.72 -5.65
CA TYR A 152 9.66 -12.11 -5.99
C TYR A 152 11.16 -12.43 -6.06
N GLU A 153 11.65 -13.33 -5.21
CA GLU A 153 13.08 -13.68 -5.12
C GLU A 153 14.00 -12.42 -5.08
N ASP A 154 13.70 -11.47 -4.18
CA ASP A 154 14.40 -10.19 -4.02
C ASP A 154 14.32 -9.22 -5.22
N ASN A 155 13.64 -9.58 -6.28
CA ASN A 155 13.38 -8.66 -7.39
C ASN A 155 12.08 -7.90 -7.16
N LEU A 156 12.12 -6.60 -7.35
CA LEU A 156 10.92 -5.78 -7.36
C LEU A 156 10.11 -6.06 -8.64
N VAL A 157 8.89 -6.50 -8.45
CA VAL A 157 7.93 -6.72 -9.52
C VAL A 157 6.85 -5.66 -9.40
N MET A 158 6.49 -5.05 -10.50
CA MET A 158 5.41 -4.06 -10.54
C MET A 158 4.54 -4.21 -11.77
N MET A 159 3.30 -3.78 -11.61
CA MET A 159 2.35 -3.63 -12.71
C MET A 159 1.86 -2.20 -12.79
N THR A 160 1.65 -1.74 -14.00
CA THR A 160 1.15 -0.39 -14.27
C THR A 160 -0.24 -0.46 -14.90
N ASP A 161 -1.04 0.56 -14.63
CA ASP A 161 -2.23 0.88 -15.41
C ASP A 161 -2.08 2.30 -15.97
N ASN A 162 -1.53 2.40 -17.17
CA ASN A 162 -1.33 3.68 -17.85
C ASN A 162 -2.60 4.11 -18.62
N GLU A 163 -3.77 3.70 -18.14
CA GLU A 163 -5.09 4.05 -18.69
C GLU A 163 -5.16 3.78 -20.21
N ASN A 164 -5.46 4.80 -21.03
CA ASN A 164 -5.52 4.66 -22.49
C ASN A 164 -4.21 4.22 -23.16
N LEU A 165 -3.08 4.28 -22.44
CA LEU A 165 -1.76 3.88 -22.95
C LEU A 165 -1.41 2.41 -22.63
N GLY A 166 -2.34 1.69 -21.99
CA GLY A 166 -2.23 0.27 -21.67
C GLY A 166 -1.48 -0.02 -20.37
N ALA A 167 -1.30 -1.29 -20.09
CA ALA A 167 -0.64 -1.79 -18.87
C ALA A 167 0.70 -2.44 -19.20
N THR A 168 1.65 -2.40 -18.27
CA THR A 168 2.94 -3.07 -18.38
C THR A 168 3.25 -3.87 -17.11
N PHE A 169 3.98 -4.96 -17.30
CA PHE A 169 4.60 -5.74 -16.22
C PHE A 169 6.10 -5.52 -16.29
N LYS A 170 6.73 -5.24 -15.16
CA LYS A 170 8.17 -5.07 -15.06
C LYS A 170 8.72 -5.83 -13.86
N MET A 171 9.91 -6.36 -14.03
CA MET A 171 10.70 -6.94 -12.95
C MET A 171 12.10 -6.30 -13.01
N SER A 172 12.50 -5.68 -11.91
CA SER A 172 13.86 -5.13 -11.76
C SER A 172 14.74 -6.17 -11.09
N LYS A 173 15.95 -6.32 -11.60
CA LYS A 173 17.00 -7.07 -10.90
C LYS A 173 17.67 -6.18 -9.88
#